data_bfa7d4166becca7cc023cd836b1e0441
#
_entry.id   bfa7d4166becca7cc023cd836b1e0441
#
_cell.length_a   1.000
_cell.length_b   1.000
_cell.length_c   1.000
_cell.angle_alpha   90.00
_cell.angle_beta   90.00
_cell.angle_gamma   90.00
#
_symmetry.space_group_name_H-M   'P 1'
#
loop_
_entity.id
_entity.type
_entity.pdbx_description
1 polymer ?
#
loop_
_entity_poly.entity_id
_entity_poly.type
_entity_poly.pdbx_seq_one_letter_code
_entity_poly.pdbx_strand_id
1 'polypeptide(L)'
;TLATSSAASDVYKRQATSCSKNFGLYRDRVGCAMAVCDTADKHAVVARNMAVLNRMNYSFAPDHGAAVVSIILADKDLHAMWEEELTQMRETMLTIRKDLADELRRQCNTDRFDFIADHRGMFSRLGLGKDEVEALREEHGMYVVGDSRINIAGLSGGRHVPFAAAVAKVLAG
;
A
#
# COMPACT_ATOMS: atom_id res chain seq x y z
N THR A 1 3.73 11.55 -9.35
CA THR A 1 4.95 12.37 -9.40
C THR A 1 6.14 11.47 -9.15
N LEU A 2 6.93 11.19 -10.19
CA LEU A 2 8.22 10.53 -10.05
C LEU A 2 9.12 11.49 -9.26
N ALA A 3 9.48 11.11 -8.04
CA ALA A 3 10.42 11.89 -7.25
C ALA A 3 11.78 11.85 -7.96
N THR A 4 12.17 12.94 -8.59
CA THR A 4 13.50 13.14 -9.15
C THR A 4 14.46 13.47 -8.01
N SER A 5 15.17 12.47 -7.50
CA SER A 5 16.30 12.69 -6.62
C SER A 5 17.52 13.07 -7.48
N SER A 6 18.03 14.26 -7.30
CA SER A 6 19.22 14.80 -8.01
C SER A 6 20.55 14.19 -7.55
N ALA A 7 20.55 13.23 -6.65
CA ALA A 7 21.77 12.69 -6.02
C ALA A 7 22.23 11.34 -6.59
N ALA A 8 21.77 10.91 -7.76
CA ALA A 8 22.14 9.60 -8.29
C ALA A 8 22.33 9.64 -9.81
N SER A 9 23.37 10.35 -10.28
CA SER A 9 23.73 10.36 -11.70
C SER A 9 24.26 9.01 -12.22
N ASP A 10 24.59 8.04 -11.35
CA ASP A 10 25.21 6.78 -11.73
C ASP A 10 24.49 5.52 -11.25
N VAL A 11 23.32 5.64 -10.65
CA VAL A 11 22.55 4.47 -10.19
C VAL A 11 21.37 4.24 -11.13
N TYR A 12 21.29 3.03 -11.70
CA TYR A 12 20.09 2.57 -12.44
C TYR A 12 18.86 2.71 -11.58
N LYS A 13 17.91 3.55 -12.00
CA LYS A 13 16.61 3.62 -11.34
C LYS A 13 15.82 2.40 -11.74
N ARG A 14 15.50 1.57 -10.76
CA ARG A 14 14.61 0.41 -10.93
C ARG A 14 13.36 0.65 -10.09
N GLN A 15 12.23 0.40 -10.69
CA GLN A 15 10.95 0.52 -10.00
C GLN A 15 10.05 -0.64 -10.40
N ALA A 16 9.34 -1.19 -9.44
CA ALA A 16 8.21 -2.07 -9.68
C ALA A 16 6.97 -1.43 -9.07
N THR A 17 5.88 -1.42 -9.82
CA THR A 17 4.58 -0.96 -9.33
C THR A 17 3.55 -2.07 -9.50
N SER A 18 2.55 -2.09 -8.63
CA SER A 18 1.49 -3.09 -8.64
C SER A 18 0.15 -2.42 -8.91
N CYS A 19 -0.69 -3.04 -9.71
CA CYS A 19 -2.07 -2.61 -9.96
C CYS A 19 -3.07 -3.21 -8.95
N SER A 20 -2.58 -3.95 -7.95
CA SER A 20 -3.46 -4.60 -6.96
C SER A 20 -4.29 -3.63 -6.13
N LYS A 21 -3.77 -2.44 -5.82
CA LYS A 21 -4.45 -1.46 -4.96
C LYS A 21 -5.14 -0.38 -5.77
N ASN A 22 -4.41 0.27 -6.66
CA ASN A 22 -4.88 1.42 -7.42
C ASN A 22 -5.86 1.09 -8.57
N PHE A 23 -5.90 -0.17 -9.02
CA PHE A 23 -6.89 -0.68 -9.97
C PHE A 23 -7.77 -1.80 -9.40
N GLY A 24 -7.58 -2.18 -8.14
CA GLY A 24 -8.33 -3.27 -7.50
C GLY A 24 -8.04 -4.67 -8.06
N LEU A 25 -7.02 -4.84 -8.89
CA LEU A 25 -6.69 -6.08 -9.60
C LEU A 25 -5.81 -7.02 -8.75
N TYR A 26 -6.34 -7.45 -7.59
CA TYR A 26 -5.57 -8.27 -6.66
C TYR A 26 -5.24 -9.67 -7.18
N ARG A 27 -6.17 -10.29 -7.91
CA ARG A 27 -6.06 -11.66 -8.39
C ARG A 27 -5.32 -11.79 -9.72
N ASP A 28 -5.37 -10.75 -10.54
CA ASP A 28 -4.77 -10.74 -11.88
C ASP A 28 -3.24 -10.65 -11.85
N ARG A 29 -2.66 -10.35 -10.69
CA ARG A 29 -1.21 -10.28 -10.47
C ARG A 29 -0.49 -9.37 -11.46
N VAL A 30 -1.11 -8.25 -11.81
CA VAL A 30 -0.62 -7.29 -12.80
C VAL A 30 0.13 -6.14 -12.15
N GLY A 31 1.13 -5.67 -12.84
CA GLY A 31 1.96 -4.53 -12.48
C GLY A 31 2.93 -4.18 -13.60
N CYS A 32 3.83 -3.27 -13.33
CA CYS A 32 4.85 -2.85 -14.28
C CYS A 32 6.22 -2.81 -13.60
N ALA A 33 7.22 -3.38 -14.24
CA ALA A 33 8.61 -3.22 -13.87
C ALA A 33 9.30 -2.28 -14.85
N MET A 34 10.03 -1.29 -14.32
CA MET A 34 10.73 -0.28 -15.11
C MET A 34 12.19 -0.23 -14.72
N ALA A 35 13.04 -0.07 -15.72
CA ALA A 35 14.47 0.17 -15.50
C ALA A 35 14.92 1.32 -16.43
N VAL A 36 15.53 2.32 -15.83
CA VAL A 36 16.12 3.44 -16.58
C VAL A 36 17.59 3.12 -16.78
N CYS A 37 18.07 3.18 -18.01
CA CYS A 37 19.45 2.91 -18.40
C CYS A 37 20.05 4.17 -19.02
N ASP A 38 21.34 4.39 -18.80
CA ASP A 38 22.10 5.53 -19.30
C ASP A 38 22.54 5.40 -20.77
N THR A 39 22.58 4.16 -21.32
CA THR A 39 22.96 3.88 -22.70
C THR A 39 22.03 2.88 -23.37
N ALA A 40 21.94 2.94 -24.70
CA ALA A 40 21.14 1.99 -25.51
C ALA A 40 21.62 0.54 -25.33
N ASP A 41 22.95 0.32 -25.25
CA ASP A 41 23.51 -1.02 -25.08
C ASP A 41 23.09 -1.64 -23.72
N LYS A 42 23.18 -0.87 -22.65
CA LYS A 42 22.70 -1.32 -21.33
C LYS A 42 21.19 -1.57 -21.32
N HIS A 43 20.41 -0.72 -21.98
CA HIS A 43 18.97 -0.94 -22.17
C HIS A 43 18.71 -2.29 -22.85
N ALA A 44 19.39 -2.60 -23.95
CA ALA A 44 19.22 -3.86 -24.68
C ALA A 44 19.53 -5.08 -23.79
N VAL A 45 20.59 -5.01 -22.99
CA VAL A 45 20.97 -6.08 -22.04
C VAL A 45 19.90 -6.24 -20.96
N VAL A 46 19.48 -5.14 -20.34
CA VAL A 46 18.47 -5.17 -19.26
C VAL A 46 17.13 -5.70 -19.79
N ALA A 47 16.66 -5.21 -20.94
CA ALA A 47 15.41 -5.68 -21.55
C ALA A 47 15.45 -7.20 -21.84
N ARG A 48 16.58 -7.69 -22.39
CA ARG A 48 16.77 -9.13 -22.61
C ARG A 48 16.72 -9.93 -21.32
N ASN A 49 17.42 -9.49 -20.29
CA ASN A 49 17.44 -10.17 -19.00
C ASN A 49 16.06 -10.21 -18.36
N MET A 50 15.31 -9.10 -18.39
CA MET A 50 13.93 -9.05 -17.91
C MET A 50 13.03 -10.03 -18.66
N ALA A 51 13.15 -10.11 -20.00
CA ALA A 51 12.39 -11.05 -20.81
C ALA A 51 12.73 -12.52 -20.49
N VAL A 52 14.03 -12.83 -20.29
CA VAL A 52 14.48 -14.18 -19.89
C VAL A 52 13.93 -14.56 -18.52
N LEU A 53 14.05 -13.67 -17.53
CA LEU A 53 13.53 -13.92 -16.18
C LEU A 53 12.01 -14.14 -16.19
N ASN A 54 11.29 -13.33 -16.95
CA ASN A 54 9.84 -13.49 -17.13
C ASN A 54 9.50 -14.87 -17.71
N ARG A 55 10.21 -15.26 -18.78
CA ARG A 55 10.01 -16.58 -19.42
C ARG A 55 10.33 -17.74 -18.49
N MET A 56 11.37 -17.61 -17.67
CA MET A 56 11.76 -18.64 -16.70
C MET A 56 10.74 -18.82 -15.58
N ASN A 57 10.07 -17.73 -15.18
CA ASN A 57 9.09 -17.78 -14.08
C ASN A 57 7.76 -18.42 -14.51
N TYR A 58 7.21 -18.05 -15.65
CA TYR A 58 5.86 -18.47 -16.08
C TYR A 58 5.64 -18.48 -17.59
N SER A 59 6.68 -18.38 -18.40
CA SER A 59 6.66 -18.33 -19.87
C SER A 59 5.96 -17.09 -20.43
N PHE A 60 4.65 -16.96 -20.24
CA PHE A 60 3.85 -15.78 -20.58
C PHE A 60 2.99 -15.36 -19.40
N ALA A 61 2.97 -14.06 -19.11
CA ALA A 61 2.03 -13.51 -18.15
C ALA A 61 0.60 -13.58 -18.72
N PRO A 62 -0.42 -13.86 -17.87
CA PRO A 62 -1.80 -13.62 -18.26
C PRO A 62 -1.99 -12.16 -18.66
N ASP A 63 -2.68 -11.90 -19.79
CA ASP A 63 -2.81 -10.56 -20.35
C ASP A 63 -4.04 -9.80 -19.81
N HIS A 64 -5.04 -10.50 -19.27
CA HIS A 64 -6.30 -9.91 -18.84
C HIS A 64 -6.13 -8.67 -17.96
N GLY A 65 -5.36 -8.75 -16.88
CA GLY A 65 -5.16 -7.61 -15.99
C GLY A 65 -4.43 -6.44 -16.67
N ALA A 66 -3.45 -6.73 -17.54
CA ALA A 66 -2.75 -5.70 -18.30
C ALA A 66 -3.66 -5.06 -19.36
N ALA A 67 -4.53 -5.83 -19.99
CA ALA A 67 -5.53 -5.33 -20.94
C ALA A 67 -6.52 -4.38 -20.26
N VAL A 68 -7.05 -4.74 -19.09
CA VAL A 68 -7.94 -3.87 -18.29
C VAL A 68 -7.26 -2.54 -17.99
N VAL A 69 -6.03 -2.56 -17.46
CA VAL A 69 -5.27 -1.33 -17.17
C VAL A 69 -5.06 -0.50 -18.42
N SER A 70 -4.69 -1.13 -19.55
CA SER A 70 -4.43 -0.45 -20.81
C SER A 70 -5.68 0.22 -21.37
N ILE A 71 -6.84 -0.43 -21.26
CA ILE A 71 -8.13 0.14 -21.69
C ILE A 71 -8.47 1.37 -20.86
N ILE A 72 -8.38 1.26 -19.53
CA ILE A 72 -8.68 2.39 -18.63
C ILE A 72 -7.76 3.58 -18.89
N LEU A 73 -6.46 3.34 -19.08
CA LEU A 73 -5.50 4.43 -19.29
C LEU A 73 -5.56 5.04 -20.71
N ALA A 74 -6.05 4.29 -21.70
CA ALA A 74 -6.15 4.76 -23.09
C ALA A 74 -7.44 5.55 -23.37
N ASP A 75 -8.51 5.27 -22.66
CA ASP A 75 -9.79 5.94 -22.79
C ASP A 75 -9.87 7.13 -21.83
N LYS A 76 -10.19 8.32 -22.35
CA LYS A 76 -10.19 9.55 -21.53
C LYS A 76 -11.26 9.56 -20.45
N ASP A 77 -12.43 9.01 -20.75
CA ASP A 77 -13.54 9.01 -19.80
C ASP A 77 -13.32 7.98 -18.68
N LEU A 78 -12.86 6.78 -19.03
CA LEU A 78 -12.49 5.76 -18.05
C LEU A 78 -11.31 6.19 -17.19
N HIS A 79 -10.32 6.87 -17.77
CA HIS A 79 -9.19 7.41 -17.02
C HIS A 79 -9.64 8.46 -16.01
N ALA A 80 -10.51 9.40 -16.41
CA ALA A 80 -11.05 10.42 -15.51
C ALA A 80 -11.87 9.79 -14.37
N MET A 81 -12.71 8.79 -14.65
CA MET A 81 -13.45 8.06 -13.63
C MET A 81 -12.52 7.36 -12.64
N TRP A 82 -11.48 6.71 -13.13
CA TRP A 82 -10.49 6.04 -12.29
C TRP A 82 -9.71 7.03 -11.38
N GLU A 83 -9.30 8.19 -11.90
CA GLU A 83 -8.63 9.23 -11.11
C GLU A 83 -9.55 9.78 -10.00
N GLU A 84 -10.83 9.97 -10.29
CA GLU A 84 -11.83 10.41 -9.31
C GLU A 84 -12.00 9.37 -8.19
N GLU A 85 -12.19 8.10 -8.53
CA GLU A 85 -12.28 7.01 -7.54
C GLU A 85 -11.02 6.92 -6.66
N LEU A 86 -9.82 7.02 -7.25
CA LEU A 86 -8.57 7.02 -6.50
C LEU A 86 -8.49 8.20 -5.54
N THR A 87 -8.96 9.36 -5.96
CA THR A 87 -8.99 10.56 -5.12
C THR A 87 -9.90 10.35 -3.93
N GLN A 88 -11.11 9.86 -4.14
CA GLN A 88 -12.08 9.56 -3.07
C GLN A 88 -11.53 8.51 -2.09
N MET A 89 -10.94 7.42 -2.58
CA MET A 89 -10.31 6.40 -1.74
C MET A 89 -9.16 6.99 -0.91
N ARG A 90 -8.31 7.81 -1.51
CA ARG A 90 -7.20 8.47 -0.83
C ARG A 90 -7.69 9.38 0.30
N GLU A 91 -8.66 10.22 0.03
CA GLU A 91 -9.22 11.16 1.01
C GLU A 91 -9.90 10.43 2.16
N THR A 92 -10.67 9.39 1.85
CA THR A 92 -11.27 8.52 2.86
C THR A 92 -10.20 7.90 3.77
N MET A 93 -9.12 7.37 3.21
CA MET A 93 -8.05 6.79 4.02
C MET A 93 -7.32 7.83 4.87
N LEU A 94 -7.11 9.04 4.36
CA LEU A 94 -6.49 10.12 5.14
C LEU A 94 -7.37 10.54 6.31
N THR A 95 -8.67 10.60 6.11
CA THR A 95 -9.64 10.88 7.18
C THR A 95 -9.58 9.79 8.25
N ILE A 96 -9.66 8.52 7.86
CA ILE A 96 -9.59 7.39 8.82
C ILE A 96 -8.28 7.41 9.59
N ARG A 97 -7.15 7.75 8.96
CA ARG A 97 -5.85 7.86 9.63
C ARG A 97 -5.84 8.91 10.72
N LYS A 98 -6.37 10.09 10.40
CA LYS A 98 -6.48 11.19 11.36
C LYS A 98 -7.39 10.78 12.52
N ASP A 99 -8.59 10.29 12.23
CA ASP A 99 -9.55 9.88 13.24
C ASP A 99 -8.98 8.77 14.15
N LEU A 100 -8.26 7.81 13.57
CA LEU A 100 -7.58 6.76 14.33
C LEU A 100 -6.48 7.30 15.24
N ALA A 101 -5.63 8.20 14.74
CA ALA A 101 -4.56 8.80 15.54
C ALA A 101 -5.13 9.62 16.71
N ASP A 102 -6.14 10.45 16.43
CA ASP A 102 -6.83 11.26 17.44
C ASP A 102 -7.49 10.37 18.51
N GLU A 103 -8.14 9.28 18.08
CA GLU A 103 -8.81 8.36 18.99
C GLU A 103 -7.83 7.53 19.83
N LEU A 104 -6.72 7.06 19.25
CA LEU A 104 -5.64 6.40 19.98
C LEU A 104 -4.99 7.35 21.00
N ARG A 105 -4.71 8.60 20.61
CA ARG A 105 -4.20 9.61 21.54
C ARG A 105 -5.14 9.82 22.73
N ARG A 106 -6.43 9.92 22.45
CA ARG A 106 -7.46 10.12 23.47
C ARG A 106 -7.59 8.93 24.43
N GLN A 107 -7.59 7.71 23.91
CA GLN A 107 -7.84 6.50 24.71
C GLN A 107 -6.60 5.96 25.40
N CYS A 108 -5.43 6.01 24.74
CA CYS A 108 -4.17 5.56 25.34
C CYS A 108 -3.45 6.64 26.15
N ASN A 109 -3.94 7.89 26.10
CA ASN A 109 -3.32 9.06 26.75
C ASN A 109 -1.82 9.20 26.41
N THR A 110 -1.46 9.04 25.13
CA THR A 110 -0.08 9.12 24.63
C THR A 110 -0.07 9.61 23.18
N ASP A 111 1.02 10.23 22.78
CA ASP A 111 1.29 10.68 21.39
C ASP A 111 2.00 9.60 20.55
N ARG A 112 2.26 8.43 21.14
CA ARG A 112 2.99 7.30 20.52
C ARG A 112 2.49 6.95 19.11
N PHE A 113 1.21 7.17 18.82
CA PHE A 113 0.56 6.75 17.56
C PHE A 113 0.27 7.89 16.58
N ASP A 114 0.67 9.11 16.88
CA ASP A 114 0.38 10.29 16.04
C ASP A 114 0.92 10.17 14.63
N PHE A 115 2.06 9.47 14.47
CA PHE A 115 2.67 9.22 13.17
C PHE A 115 1.71 8.57 12.16
N ILE A 116 0.62 7.92 12.62
CA ILE A 116 -0.39 7.31 11.75
C ILE A 116 -1.06 8.35 10.87
N ALA A 117 -1.30 9.55 11.38
CA ALA A 117 -1.89 10.65 10.62
C ALA A 117 -0.98 11.11 9.45
N ASP A 118 0.34 11.02 9.64
CA ASP A 118 1.33 11.44 8.63
C ASP A 118 1.64 10.36 7.60
N HIS A 119 1.35 9.11 7.90
CA HIS A 119 1.58 8.00 6.99
C HIS A 119 0.65 8.06 5.77
N ARG A 120 1.10 7.43 4.67
CA ARG A 120 0.35 7.32 3.42
C ARG A 120 0.18 5.84 3.03
N GLY A 121 -0.76 5.57 2.12
CA GLY A 121 -1.08 4.21 1.67
C GLY A 121 -2.03 3.46 2.60
N MET A 122 -2.24 2.16 2.32
CA MET A 122 -3.27 1.35 2.97
C MET A 122 -2.87 0.78 4.33
N PHE A 123 -1.59 0.76 4.66
CA PHE A 123 -1.10 0.04 5.83
C PHE A 123 -0.29 0.95 6.76
N SER A 124 -0.35 0.64 8.06
CA SER A 124 0.56 1.17 9.07
C SER A 124 0.94 0.06 10.05
N ARG A 125 2.13 0.13 10.61
CA ARG A 125 2.55 -0.72 11.74
C ARG A 125 2.39 0.08 13.02
N LEU A 126 1.72 -0.51 14.01
CA LEU A 126 1.46 0.14 15.29
C LEU A 126 2.67 0.12 16.24
N GLY A 127 3.61 -0.80 16.01
CA GLY A 127 4.74 -1.02 16.91
C GLY A 127 4.35 -1.74 18.21
N LEU A 128 3.30 -2.56 18.14
CA LEU A 128 2.89 -3.44 19.23
C LEU A 128 3.78 -4.70 19.26
N GLY A 129 4.02 -5.23 20.45
CA GLY A 129 4.68 -6.51 20.67
C GLY A 129 3.80 -7.70 20.28
N LYS A 130 4.39 -8.90 20.27
CA LYS A 130 3.65 -10.12 19.90
C LYS A 130 2.53 -10.43 20.88
N ASP A 131 2.79 -10.29 22.18
CA ASP A 131 1.83 -10.57 23.24
C ASP A 131 0.64 -9.59 23.16
N GLU A 132 0.91 -8.30 22.87
CA GLU A 132 -0.11 -7.28 22.65
C GLU A 132 -0.97 -7.58 21.42
N VAL A 133 -0.36 -8.06 20.32
CA VAL A 133 -1.08 -8.49 19.11
C VAL A 133 -1.94 -9.73 19.38
N GLU A 134 -1.44 -10.66 20.16
CA GLU A 134 -2.18 -11.87 20.56
C GLU A 134 -3.37 -11.52 21.47
N ALA A 135 -3.17 -10.66 22.46
CA ALA A 135 -4.25 -10.16 23.33
C ALA A 135 -5.35 -9.43 22.54
N LEU A 136 -4.99 -8.60 21.55
CA LEU A 136 -5.97 -7.98 20.67
C LEU A 136 -6.85 -9.02 19.95
N ARG A 137 -6.27 -10.14 19.54
CA ARG A 137 -7.01 -11.21 18.86
C ARG A 137 -7.88 -12.01 19.83
N GLU A 138 -7.30 -12.50 20.94
CA GLU A 138 -7.96 -13.44 21.84
C GLU A 138 -9.02 -12.77 22.72
N GLU A 139 -8.75 -11.56 23.22
CA GLU A 139 -9.61 -10.88 24.16
C GLU A 139 -10.59 -9.91 23.51
N HIS A 140 -10.21 -9.37 22.32
CA HIS A 140 -10.99 -8.32 21.67
C HIS A 140 -11.48 -8.68 20.26
N GLY A 141 -11.12 -9.84 19.72
CA GLY A 141 -11.48 -10.25 18.36
C GLY A 141 -10.90 -9.35 17.26
N MET A 142 -9.81 -8.63 17.56
CA MET A 142 -9.17 -7.71 16.62
C MET A 142 -8.00 -8.39 15.93
N TYR A 143 -8.20 -8.74 14.65
CA TYR A 143 -7.21 -9.46 13.86
C TYR A 143 -6.19 -8.51 13.24
N VAL A 144 -5.03 -8.42 13.87
CA VAL A 144 -3.86 -7.65 13.43
C VAL A 144 -2.78 -8.62 12.94
N VAL A 145 -2.01 -8.23 11.92
CA VAL A 145 -0.88 -9.06 11.45
C VAL A 145 0.18 -9.15 12.55
N GLY A 146 0.87 -10.28 12.68
CA GLY A 146 1.82 -10.56 13.76
C GLY A 146 2.97 -9.56 13.92
N ASP A 147 3.24 -8.72 12.90
CA ASP A 147 4.17 -7.59 12.95
C ASP A 147 3.51 -6.27 13.36
N SER A 148 2.30 -6.32 13.90
CA SER A 148 1.42 -5.20 14.28
C SER A 148 0.94 -4.33 13.11
N ARG A 149 0.94 -4.85 11.88
CA ARG A 149 0.47 -4.14 10.69
C ARG A 149 -1.05 -4.18 10.61
N ILE A 150 -1.65 -3.02 10.43
CA ILE A 150 -3.08 -2.82 10.25
C ILE A 150 -3.41 -2.35 8.83
N ASN A 151 -4.60 -2.68 8.36
CA ASN A 151 -5.18 -2.13 7.14
C ASN A 151 -6.11 -0.97 7.49
N ILE A 152 -5.74 0.24 7.11
CA ILE A 152 -6.51 1.46 7.40
C ILE A 152 -7.93 1.40 6.82
N ALA A 153 -8.08 0.91 5.58
CA ALA A 153 -9.41 0.78 4.95
C ALA A 153 -10.36 -0.15 5.74
N GLY A 154 -9.81 -1.11 6.49
CA GLY A 154 -10.59 -1.99 7.37
C GLY A 154 -11.22 -1.28 8.56
N LEU A 155 -10.79 -0.07 8.88
CA LEU A 155 -11.29 0.74 10.00
C LEU A 155 -12.36 1.76 9.60
N SER A 156 -12.87 1.68 8.36
CA SER A 156 -13.99 2.50 7.89
C SER A 156 -15.27 2.28 8.70
N GLY A 157 -16.23 3.20 8.58
CA GLY A 157 -17.52 3.07 9.23
C GLY A 157 -17.46 3.12 10.78
N GLY A 158 -16.54 3.91 11.33
CA GLY A 158 -16.40 4.11 12.77
C GLY A 158 -15.65 2.99 13.51
N ARG A 159 -15.13 1.97 12.82
CA ARG A 159 -14.41 0.84 13.44
C ARG A 159 -13.09 1.22 14.10
N HIS A 160 -12.55 2.40 13.79
CA HIS A 160 -11.37 2.95 14.48
C HIS A 160 -11.63 3.17 15.98
N VAL A 161 -12.86 3.49 16.38
CA VAL A 161 -13.21 3.74 17.80
C VAL A 161 -13.07 2.48 18.66
N PRO A 162 -13.80 1.37 18.38
CA PRO A 162 -13.62 0.13 19.14
C PRO A 162 -12.22 -0.46 19.00
N PHE A 163 -11.54 -0.24 17.87
CA PHE A 163 -10.16 -0.66 17.69
C PHE A 163 -9.20 0.08 18.63
N ALA A 164 -9.31 1.41 18.72
CA ALA A 164 -8.50 2.21 19.65
C ALA A 164 -8.77 1.84 21.11
N ALA A 165 -10.04 1.54 21.47
CA ALA A 165 -10.41 1.08 22.78
C ALA A 165 -9.75 -0.26 23.15
N ALA A 166 -9.68 -1.19 22.19
CA ALA A 166 -9.00 -2.47 22.41
C ALA A 166 -7.49 -2.29 22.59
N VAL A 167 -6.87 -1.45 21.76
CA VAL A 167 -5.43 -1.12 21.88
C VAL A 167 -5.13 -0.50 23.24
N ALA A 168 -5.95 0.44 23.69
CA ALA A 168 -5.76 1.08 25.01
C ALA A 168 -5.83 0.08 26.17
N LYS A 169 -6.75 -0.87 26.13
CA LYS A 169 -6.88 -1.92 27.15
C LYS A 169 -5.66 -2.84 27.18
N VAL A 170 -5.22 -3.29 26.01
CA VAL A 170 -4.04 -4.17 25.91
C VAL A 170 -2.76 -3.47 26.39
N LEU A 171 -2.63 -2.16 26.19
CA LEU A 171 -1.48 -1.39 26.68
C LEU A 171 -1.52 -1.06 28.17
N ALA A 172 -2.69 -1.12 28.78
CA ALA A 172 -2.87 -0.87 30.23
C ALA A 172 -2.63 -2.13 31.09
N GLY A 173 -2.68 -3.30 30.44
CA GLY A 173 -2.46 -4.60 30.97
C GLY A 173 -2.25 -5.33 31.71
#